data_d9f01cd2bafff4f45e7b5767b7013931
#
_entry.id   d9f01cd2bafff4f45e7b5767b7013931
#
_cell.length_a   1.000
_cell.length_b   1.000
_cell.length_c   1.000
_cell.angle_alpha   90.00
_cell.angle_beta   90.00
_cell.angle_gamma   90.00
#
_symmetry.space_group_name_H-M   'P 1'
#
loop_
_entity.id
_entity.type
_entity.pdbx_description
1 polymer ?
#
loop_
_entity_poly.entity_id
_entity_poly.type
_entity_poly.pdbx_seq_one_letter_code
_entity_poly.pdbx_strand_id
1 'polypeptide(L)'
;YGSCQIVKTSEDGKVDGINFTITGNGINQTVTTANGGKFQIDNLMPGIYTVTEQAYDKYEPQETHRVTVVAGQVAKVNFNNKLKRGDLQVVKSSEDNLVEGVKFHLFGTSLSGDAVDQYAVTDKDGVATFKDVLISGSEPYTLEEVDTAIRYVVPKNQTAPVKWKEVTTRNFN
;
A
#
# COMPACT_ATOMS: atom_id res chain seq x y z
N TYR A 1 -3.97 -36.88 -12.78
CA TYR A 1 -4.10 -35.70 -11.94
C TYR A 1 -2.83 -34.87 -11.97
N GLY A 2 -2.99 -33.58 -11.78
CA GLY A 2 -1.88 -32.65 -11.60
C GLY A 2 -2.03 -31.84 -10.32
N SER A 3 -1.14 -30.85 -10.16
CA SER A 3 -1.12 -29.98 -8.96
C SER A 3 -1.00 -28.52 -9.35
N CYS A 4 -1.42 -27.65 -8.44
CA CYS A 4 -1.23 -26.20 -8.54
C CYS A 4 -0.54 -25.72 -7.27
N GLN A 5 0.55 -24.96 -7.42
CA GLN A 5 1.24 -24.35 -6.30
C GLN A 5 1.13 -22.84 -6.38
N ILE A 6 0.58 -22.25 -5.33
CA ILE A 6 0.55 -20.81 -5.14
C ILE A 6 1.83 -20.40 -4.43
N VAL A 7 2.52 -19.39 -4.97
CA VAL A 7 3.72 -18.79 -4.36
C VAL A 7 3.44 -17.32 -4.12
N LYS A 8 3.47 -16.92 -2.86
CA LYS A 8 3.19 -15.56 -2.43
C LYS A 8 4.46 -14.84 -2.03
N THR A 9 4.64 -13.65 -2.57
CA THR A 9 5.63 -12.68 -2.10
C THR A 9 4.92 -11.39 -1.70
N SER A 10 5.56 -10.57 -0.88
CA SER A 10 4.95 -9.33 -0.42
C SER A 10 6.02 -8.30 -0.07
N GLU A 11 5.74 -7.04 -0.39
CA GLU A 11 6.60 -5.92 -0.07
C GLU A 11 6.88 -5.82 1.44
N ASP A 12 5.88 -6.13 2.26
CA ASP A 12 6.01 -6.07 3.72
C ASP A 12 6.53 -7.37 4.35
N GLY A 13 6.88 -8.35 3.52
CA GLY A 13 7.38 -9.64 3.99
C GLY A 13 6.34 -10.56 4.61
N LYS A 14 5.08 -10.15 4.67
CA LYS A 14 3.99 -10.96 5.24
C LYS A 14 3.41 -11.84 4.15
N VAL A 15 3.84 -13.08 4.11
CA VAL A 15 3.49 -14.02 3.03
C VAL A 15 2.62 -15.19 3.50
N ASP A 16 2.62 -15.48 4.81
CA ASP A 16 1.81 -16.55 5.40
C ASP A 16 0.46 -16.03 5.87
N GLY A 17 -0.54 -16.90 5.90
CA GLY A 17 -1.87 -16.53 6.33
C GLY A 17 -2.67 -15.75 5.28
N ILE A 18 -2.23 -15.75 4.03
CA ILE A 18 -2.90 -15.07 2.92
C ILE A 18 -3.87 -16.04 2.26
N ASN A 19 -5.12 -15.61 2.10
CA ASN A 19 -6.19 -16.44 1.56
C ASN A 19 -6.33 -16.29 0.06
N PHE A 20 -6.54 -17.43 -0.59
CA PHE A 20 -6.79 -17.52 -2.03
C PHE A 20 -8.00 -18.41 -2.28
N THR A 21 -8.73 -18.11 -3.33
CA THR A 21 -9.80 -18.99 -3.83
C THR A 21 -9.37 -19.59 -5.16
N ILE A 22 -9.51 -20.91 -5.27
CA ILE A 22 -9.28 -21.63 -6.53
C ILE A 22 -10.60 -22.21 -7.01
N THR A 23 -10.95 -21.93 -8.28
CA THR A 23 -12.17 -22.43 -8.91
C THR A 23 -11.84 -23.07 -10.27
N GLY A 24 -12.62 -24.06 -10.65
CA GLY A 24 -12.51 -24.75 -11.93
C GLY A 24 -12.83 -26.22 -11.80
N ASN A 25 -13.28 -26.85 -12.87
CA ASN A 25 -13.59 -28.29 -12.92
C ASN A 25 -14.44 -28.75 -11.72
N GLY A 26 -15.42 -27.95 -11.33
CA GLY A 26 -16.35 -28.31 -10.24
C GLY A 26 -15.81 -28.07 -8.83
N ILE A 27 -14.56 -27.57 -8.67
CA ILE A 27 -14.07 -27.22 -7.33
C ILE A 27 -14.19 -25.72 -7.08
N ASN A 28 -14.38 -25.40 -5.81
CA ASN A 28 -14.38 -24.03 -5.29
C ASN A 28 -13.81 -24.13 -3.86
N GLN A 29 -12.53 -23.87 -3.71
CA GLN A 29 -11.82 -24.01 -2.44
C GLN A 29 -11.17 -22.69 -2.05
N THR A 30 -11.19 -22.41 -0.74
CA THR A 30 -10.38 -21.35 -0.14
C THR A 30 -9.18 -22.02 0.54
N VAL A 31 -7.99 -21.50 0.24
CA VAL A 31 -6.72 -22.02 0.76
C VAL A 31 -5.94 -20.84 1.38
N THR A 32 -5.04 -21.16 2.30
CA THR A 32 -4.27 -20.15 3.04
C THR A 32 -2.79 -20.50 2.96
N THR A 33 -1.97 -19.53 2.64
CA THR A 33 -0.51 -19.73 2.54
C THR A 33 0.13 -20.04 3.89
N ALA A 34 1.18 -20.84 3.84
CA ALA A 34 1.97 -21.23 4.99
C ALA A 34 3.40 -21.57 4.53
N ASN A 35 4.29 -21.75 5.47
CA ASN A 35 5.67 -22.22 5.21
C ASN A 35 6.43 -21.37 4.20
N GLY A 36 6.38 -20.06 4.37
CA GLY A 36 7.07 -19.13 3.50
C GLY A 36 6.25 -18.69 2.29
N GLY A 37 4.93 -18.60 2.45
CA GLY A 37 4.04 -18.04 1.43
C GLY A 37 3.63 -19.02 0.35
N LYS A 38 3.47 -20.28 0.69
CA LYS A 38 3.15 -21.32 -0.29
C LYS A 38 1.88 -22.06 0.08
N PHE A 39 1.21 -22.56 -0.95
CA PHE A 39 0.15 -23.55 -0.80
C PHE A 39 0.13 -24.41 -2.06
N GLN A 40 0.14 -25.74 -1.90
CA GLN A 40 0.02 -26.66 -3.01
C GLN A 40 -1.26 -27.47 -2.91
N ILE A 41 -2.00 -27.50 -4.01
CA ILE A 41 -3.21 -28.30 -4.15
C ILE A 41 -2.90 -29.44 -5.09
N ASP A 42 -3.05 -30.66 -4.59
CA ASP A 42 -2.79 -31.89 -5.36
C ASP A 42 -4.10 -32.50 -5.87
N ASN A 43 -3.97 -33.51 -6.70
CA ASN A 43 -5.07 -34.33 -7.20
C ASN A 43 -6.13 -33.51 -7.96
N LEU A 44 -5.67 -32.55 -8.77
CA LEU A 44 -6.53 -31.77 -9.62
C LEU A 44 -6.67 -32.45 -11.00
N MET A 45 -7.88 -32.46 -11.50
CA MET A 45 -8.11 -32.88 -12.89
C MET A 45 -7.44 -31.88 -13.83
N PRO A 46 -6.82 -32.36 -14.93
CA PRO A 46 -6.25 -31.44 -15.91
C PRO A 46 -7.30 -30.47 -16.45
N GLY A 47 -6.89 -29.23 -16.65
CA GLY A 47 -7.78 -28.18 -17.15
C GLY A 47 -7.37 -26.81 -16.65
N ILE A 48 -8.26 -25.84 -16.86
CA ILE A 48 -8.03 -24.44 -16.49
C ILE A 48 -8.70 -24.15 -15.17
N TYR A 49 -7.93 -23.52 -14.26
CA TYR A 49 -8.39 -23.08 -12.96
C TYR A 49 -8.18 -21.58 -12.82
N THR A 50 -8.99 -20.95 -12.01
CA THR A 50 -8.89 -19.53 -11.69
C THR A 50 -8.45 -19.39 -10.23
N VAL A 51 -7.39 -18.63 -9.99
CA VAL A 51 -6.85 -18.38 -8.65
C VAL A 51 -6.97 -16.89 -8.36
N THR A 52 -7.62 -16.55 -7.24
CA THR A 52 -7.90 -15.17 -6.84
C THR A 52 -7.42 -14.97 -5.40
N GLU A 53 -6.61 -13.94 -5.17
CA GLU A 53 -6.23 -13.54 -3.81
C GLU A 53 -7.38 -12.77 -3.16
N GLN A 54 -7.64 -13.06 -1.87
CA GLN A 54 -8.59 -12.26 -1.09
C GLN A 54 -8.11 -10.81 -1.04
N ALA A 55 -9.03 -9.85 -1.18
CA ALA A 55 -8.71 -8.42 -1.08
C ALA A 55 -8.33 -8.06 0.36
N TYR A 56 -7.27 -7.26 0.51
CA TYR A 56 -6.82 -6.70 1.78
C TYR A 56 -6.70 -5.19 1.64
N ASP A 57 -7.16 -4.46 2.65
CA ASP A 57 -7.23 -2.99 2.58
C ASP A 57 -5.87 -2.32 2.37
N LYS A 58 -4.81 -2.90 2.92
CA LYS A 58 -3.45 -2.32 2.83
C LYS A 58 -2.73 -2.63 1.53
N TYR A 59 -3.17 -3.64 0.77
CA TYR A 59 -2.50 -4.06 -0.47
C TYR A 59 -3.23 -3.58 -1.71
N GLU A 60 -2.47 -3.24 -2.75
CA GLU A 60 -3.05 -3.00 -4.06
C GLU A 60 -3.80 -4.26 -4.52
N PRO A 61 -4.96 -4.10 -5.19
CA PRO A 61 -5.72 -5.24 -5.68
C PRO A 61 -4.89 -6.10 -6.63
N GLN A 62 -5.05 -7.42 -6.50
CA GLN A 62 -4.41 -8.39 -7.38
C GLN A 62 -5.37 -8.79 -8.49
N GLU A 63 -4.81 -9.00 -9.68
CA GLU A 63 -5.57 -9.61 -10.76
C GLU A 63 -5.80 -11.10 -10.47
N THR A 64 -6.92 -11.61 -10.95
CA THR A 64 -7.19 -13.03 -10.98
C THR A 64 -6.26 -13.71 -11.98
N HIS A 65 -5.67 -14.84 -11.60
CA HIS A 65 -4.79 -15.61 -12.47
C HIS A 65 -5.49 -16.87 -12.96
N ARG A 66 -5.38 -17.14 -14.24
CA ARG A 66 -5.79 -18.42 -14.83
C ARG A 66 -4.56 -19.30 -14.93
N VAL A 67 -4.70 -20.56 -14.53
CA VAL A 67 -3.61 -21.51 -14.55
C VAL A 67 -4.08 -22.80 -15.22
N THR A 68 -3.23 -23.37 -16.07
CA THR A 68 -3.50 -24.66 -16.70
C THR A 68 -2.81 -25.77 -15.95
N VAL A 69 -3.59 -26.71 -15.44
CA VAL A 69 -3.08 -27.91 -14.76
C VAL A 69 -2.94 -29.02 -15.78
N VAL A 70 -1.75 -29.62 -15.82
CA VAL A 70 -1.41 -30.73 -16.72
C VAL A 70 -1.11 -31.97 -15.86
N ALA A 71 -1.55 -33.12 -16.33
CA ALA A 71 -1.34 -34.38 -15.62
C ALA A 71 0.16 -34.63 -15.34
N GLY A 72 0.46 -35.00 -14.11
CA GLY A 72 1.82 -35.31 -13.67
C GLY A 72 2.72 -34.11 -13.43
N GLN A 73 2.16 -32.87 -13.50
CA GLN A 73 2.95 -31.65 -13.35
C GLN A 73 2.40 -30.76 -12.24
N VAL A 74 3.26 -29.89 -11.73
CA VAL A 74 2.90 -28.84 -10.77
C VAL A 74 2.88 -27.51 -11.53
N ALA A 75 1.69 -26.93 -11.68
CA ALA A 75 1.54 -25.58 -12.24
C ALA A 75 1.76 -24.54 -11.12
N LYS A 76 2.68 -23.62 -11.33
CA LYS A 76 2.98 -22.58 -10.36
C LYS A 76 2.29 -21.28 -10.74
N VAL A 77 1.75 -20.60 -9.75
CA VAL A 77 1.18 -19.26 -9.91
C VAL A 77 1.75 -18.34 -8.84
N ASN A 78 2.27 -17.19 -9.26
CA ASN A 78 2.95 -16.23 -8.40
C ASN A 78 2.07 -15.02 -8.18
N PHE A 79 2.00 -14.56 -6.92
CA PHE A 79 1.33 -13.34 -6.52
C PHE A 79 2.31 -12.50 -5.70
N ASN A 80 2.38 -11.20 -5.99
CA ASN A 80 3.19 -10.28 -5.21
C ASN A 80 2.32 -9.14 -4.72
N ASN A 81 2.30 -8.91 -3.41
CA ASN A 81 1.56 -7.80 -2.81
C ASN A 81 2.42 -6.55 -2.71
N LYS A 82 1.82 -5.44 -3.12
CA LYS A 82 2.36 -4.10 -2.93
C LYS A 82 1.47 -3.34 -1.97
N LEU A 83 2.08 -2.56 -1.09
CA LEU A 83 1.36 -1.68 -0.18
C LEU A 83 0.79 -0.48 -0.94
N LYS A 84 -0.42 -0.10 -0.61
CA LYS A 84 -1.06 1.08 -1.19
C LYS A 84 -0.37 2.35 -0.74
N ARG A 85 -0.22 3.31 -1.66
CA ARG A 85 0.40 4.61 -1.43
C ARG A 85 -0.39 5.72 -2.08
N GLY A 86 -0.22 6.91 -1.57
CA GLY A 86 -0.74 8.14 -2.15
C GLY A 86 0.21 9.29 -1.90
N ASP A 87 -0.18 10.48 -2.34
CA ASP A 87 0.63 11.68 -2.20
C ASP A 87 -0.05 12.68 -1.26
N LEU A 88 0.75 13.54 -0.65
CA LEU A 88 0.28 14.67 0.12
C LEU A 88 0.98 15.93 -0.39
N GLN A 89 0.20 16.93 -0.71
CA GLN A 89 0.68 18.22 -1.16
C GLN A 89 0.33 19.29 -0.12
N VAL A 90 1.34 20.07 0.29
CA VAL A 90 1.16 21.16 1.23
C VAL A 90 1.38 22.48 0.49
N VAL A 91 0.45 23.41 0.64
CA VAL A 91 0.53 24.74 0.04
C VAL A 91 0.70 25.76 1.17
N LYS A 92 1.85 26.42 1.19
CA LYS A 92 2.16 27.48 2.14
C LYS A 92 1.81 28.83 1.55
N SER A 93 1.08 29.64 2.30
CA SER A 93 0.87 31.04 2.00
C SER A 93 1.39 31.90 3.15
N SER A 94 1.73 33.15 2.86
CA SER A 94 2.23 34.10 3.85
C SER A 94 1.95 35.51 3.38
N GLU A 95 1.70 36.40 4.31
CA GLU A 95 1.43 37.84 3.99
C GLU A 95 2.62 38.52 3.32
N ASP A 96 3.84 38.08 3.63
CA ASP A 96 5.07 38.64 3.07
C ASP A 96 5.55 37.88 1.80
N ASN A 97 4.76 36.92 1.32
CA ASN A 97 5.10 36.06 0.16
C ASN A 97 6.41 35.25 0.33
N LEU A 98 6.89 35.08 1.54
CA LEU A 98 8.06 34.24 1.84
C LEU A 98 7.57 32.80 2.05
N VAL A 99 7.39 32.09 0.95
CA VAL A 99 6.77 30.76 0.94
C VAL A 99 7.73 29.64 0.58
N GLU A 100 8.94 29.97 0.03
CA GLU A 100 9.95 29.00 -0.34
C GLU A 100 10.80 28.57 0.87
N GLY A 101 11.22 27.33 0.90
CA GLY A 101 12.13 26.82 1.93
C GLY A 101 11.48 26.50 3.27
N VAL A 102 10.15 26.48 3.33
CA VAL A 102 9.44 26.14 4.55
C VAL A 102 9.36 24.61 4.69
N LYS A 103 9.77 24.10 5.84
CA LYS A 103 9.86 22.67 6.09
C LYS A 103 8.62 22.15 6.78
N PHE A 104 8.14 21.02 6.29
CA PHE A 104 6.99 20.30 6.86
C PHE A 104 7.39 18.88 7.26
N HIS A 105 6.78 18.39 8.32
CA HIS A 105 6.99 17.07 8.88
C HIS A 105 5.67 16.31 8.88
N LEU A 106 5.67 15.14 8.24
CA LEU A 106 4.53 14.23 8.22
C LEU A 106 4.88 12.99 9.01
N PHE A 107 4.06 12.63 10.00
CA PHE A 107 4.36 11.49 10.84
C PHE A 107 3.11 10.80 11.38
N GLY A 108 3.27 9.55 11.70
CA GLY A 108 2.22 8.70 12.25
C GLY A 108 2.43 7.25 11.89
N THR A 109 1.38 6.47 12.02
CA THR A 109 1.40 5.04 11.72
C THR A 109 0.48 4.75 10.54
N SER A 110 1.01 4.04 9.54
CA SER A 110 0.26 3.66 8.34
C SER A 110 -0.77 2.57 8.63
N LEU A 111 -1.66 2.34 7.67
CA LEU A 111 -2.63 1.23 7.75
C LEU A 111 -1.94 -0.12 7.92
N SER A 112 -0.78 -0.31 7.29
CA SER A 112 0.00 -1.55 7.42
C SER A 112 0.73 -1.68 8.76
N GLY A 113 0.70 -0.64 9.62
CA GLY A 113 1.36 -0.64 10.91
C GLY A 113 2.79 -0.11 10.88
N ASP A 114 3.28 0.31 9.71
CA ASP A 114 4.61 0.88 9.58
C ASP A 114 4.62 2.35 10.00
N ALA A 115 5.72 2.79 10.62
CA ALA A 115 5.90 4.18 10.96
C ALA A 115 6.15 5.01 9.69
N VAL A 116 5.49 6.16 9.61
CA VAL A 116 5.74 7.18 8.60
C VAL A 116 6.36 8.37 9.30
N ASP A 117 7.49 8.82 8.82
CA ASP A 117 8.25 9.95 9.40
C ASP A 117 9.04 10.60 8.26
N GLN A 118 8.43 11.60 7.64
CA GLN A 118 8.96 12.20 6.41
C GLN A 118 8.96 13.72 6.51
N TYR A 119 9.88 14.33 5.79
CA TYR A 119 10.01 15.78 5.68
C TYR A 119 9.93 16.20 4.22
N ALA A 120 9.37 17.38 3.98
CA ALA A 120 9.36 18.01 2.68
C ALA A 120 9.53 19.53 2.86
N VAL A 121 10.09 20.18 1.85
CA VAL A 121 10.38 21.60 1.87
C VAL A 121 9.67 22.26 0.71
N THR A 122 9.06 23.41 0.94
CA THR A 122 8.35 24.14 -0.11
C THR A 122 9.28 24.69 -1.17
N ASP A 123 8.81 24.63 -2.43
CA ASP A 123 9.45 25.24 -3.58
C ASP A 123 9.14 26.74 -3.66
N LYS A 124 9.56 27.39 -4.76
CA LYS A 124 9.34 28.82 -5.00
C LYS A 124 7.86 29.19 -5.03
N ASP A 125 6.99 28.25 -5.32
CA ASP A 125 5.54 28.47 -5.37
C ASP A 125 4.86 28.17 -4.04
N GLY A 126 5.62 27.81 -3.02
CA GLY A 126 5.12 27.48 -1.70
C GLY A 126 4.56 26.05 -1.59
N VAL A 127 4.94 25.16 -2.49
CA VAL A 127 4.41 23.80 -2.52
C VAL A 127 5.46 22.80 -2.03
N ALA A 128 5.10 22.02 -1.02
CA ALA A 128 5.87 20.87 -0.55
C ALA A 128 5.12 19.58 -0.88
N THR A 129 5.82 18.59 -1.39
CA THR A 129 5.18 17.34 -1.81
C THR A 129 5.80 16.14 -1.08
N PHE A 130 4.93 15.34 -0.47
CA PHE A 130 5.28 14.03 0.06
C PHE A 130 4.79 12.99 -0.94
N LYS A 131 5.71 12.34 -1.62
CA LYS A 131 5.37 11.36 -2.67
C LYS A 131 5.41 9.93 -2.15
N ASP A 132 4.52 9.10 -2.70
CA ASP A 132 4.50 7.65 -2.47
C ASP A 132 4.47 7.30 -0.97
N VAL A 133 3.63 8.00 -0.24
CA VAL A 133 3.42 7.79 1.19
C VAL A 133 2.51 6.60 1.40
N LEU A 134 2.86 5.72 2.32
CA LEU A 134 1.97 4.63 2.73
C LEU A 134 0.64 5.19 3.20
N ILE A 135 -0.46 4.54 2.82
CA ILE A 135 -1.79 5.05 3.19
C ILE A 135 -2.02 4.98 4.70
N SER A 136 -2.76 5.96 5.19
CA SER A 136 -3.22 6.00 6.58
C SER A 136 -4.43 5.08 6.76
N GLY A 137 -4.67 4.66 8.01
CA GLY A 137 -5.84 3.90 8.39
C GLY A 137 -6.92 4.81 8.98
N SER A 138 -7.56 4.35 10.05
CA SER A 138 -8.55 5.13 10.80
C SER A 138 -7.94 6.38 11.44
N GLU A 139 -6.65 6.31 11.79
CA GLU A 139 -5.91 7.44 12.35
C GLU A 139 -5.14 8.15 11.22
N PRO A 140 -5.48 9.42 10.91
CA PRO A 140 -4.72 10.18 9.93
C PRO A 140 -3.32 10.51 10.46
N TYR A 141 -2.43 10.89 9.55
CA TYR A 141 -1.12 11.40 9.94
C TYR A 141 -1.23 12.79 10.56
N THR A 142 -0.20 13.16 11.32
CA THR A 142 -0.01 14.53 11.78
C THR A 142 0.91 15.25 10.81
N LEU A 143 0.53 16.44 10.43
CA LEU A 143 1.31 17.32 9.56
C LEU A 143 1.63 18.60 10.33
N GLU A 144 2.93 18.92 10.46
CA GLU A 144 3.37 20.11 11.18
C GLU A 144 4.32 20.93 10.33
N GLU A 145 4.23 22.25 10.47
CA GLU A 145 5.24 23.14 9.96
C GLU A 145 6.37 23.20 10.98
N VAL A 146 7.60 22.97 10.54
CA VAL A 146 8.77 22.94 11.42
C VAL A 146 9.24 24.38 11.65
N ASP A 147 9.29 24.80 12.91
CA ASP A 147 9.72 26.15 13.26
C ASP A 147 11.25 26.29 13.02
N THR A 148 11.57 27.16 12.07
CA THR A 148 12.96 27.47 11.73
C THR A 148 13.28 28.96 11.94
N ALA A 149 12.31 29.78 12.34
CA ALA A 149 12.50 31.22 12.48
C ALA A 149 11.80 31.76 13.73
N ILE A 150 12.55 32.47 14.55
CA ILE A 150 12.09 33.04 15.83
C ILE A 150 10.98 34.08 15.64
N ARG A 151 10.87 34.67 14.45
CA ARG A 151 10.00 35.81 14.17
C ARG A 151 8.57 35.44 13.77
N TYR A 152 8.30 34.17 13.47
CA TYR A 152 7.01 33.76 12.94
C TYR A 152 6.27 32.92 13.96
N VAL A 153 4.95 33.10 14.03
CA VAL A 153 4.09 32.19 14.74
C VAL A 153 3.90 30.95 13.87
N VAL A 154 4.28 29.80 14.41
CA VAL A 154 4.11 28.52 13.70
C VAL A 154 2.62 28.16 13.72
N PRO A 155 2.02 27.87 12.55
CA PRO A 155 0.64 27.42 12.50
C PRO A 155 0.41 26.15 13.29
N LYS A 156 -0.82 25.93 13.70
CA LYS A 156 -1.20 24.68 14.37
C LYS A 156 -1.02 23.50 13.44
N ASN A 157 -0.66 22.38 14.04
CA ASN A 157 -0.60 21.11 13.33
C ASN A 157 -1.97 20.78 12.73
N GLN A 158 -1.94 20.08 11.61
CA GLN A 158 -3.15 19.56 10.96
C GLN A 158 -3.08 18.04 10.91
N THR A 159 -4.21 17.41 10.73
CA THR A 159 -4.27 16.00 10.40
C THR A 159 -4.37 15.84 8.89
N ALA A 160 -3.76 14.80 8.37
CA ALA A 160 -3.76 14.52 6.94
C ALA A 160 -3.91 13.02 6.68
N PRO A 161 -5.04 12.59 6.11
CA PRO A 161 -5.16 11.23 5.62
C PRO A 161 -4.39 11.11 4.30
N VAL A 162 -3.83 9.93 4.05
CA VAL A 162 -3.28 9.60 2.73
C VAL A 162 -4.06 8.40 2.21
N LYS A 163 -4.60 8.52 1.00
CA LYS A 163 -5.44 7.51 0.37
C LYS A 163 -4.80 7.00 -0.91
N TRP A 164 -5.11 5.77 -1.25
CA TRP A 164 -4.51 5.11 -2.40
C TRP A 164 -4.77 5.86 -3.71
N LYS A 165 -3.69 6.15 -4.44
CA LYS A 165 -3.72 6.85 -5.75
C LYS A 165 -4.35 8.23 -5.71
N GLU A 166 -4.46 8.83 -4.53
CA GLU A 166 -5.01 10.19 -4.40
C GLU A 166 -3.93 11.16 -3.94
N VAL A 167 -4.17 12.43 -4.20
CA VAL A 167 -3.36 13.53 -3.68
C VAL A 167 -4.19 14.25 -2.62
N THR A 168 -3.74 14.20 -1.38
CA THR A 168 -4.35 14.98 -0.30
C THR A 168 -3.69 16.35 -0.28
N THR A 169 -4.48 17.41 -0.20
CA THR A 169 -3.97 18.78 -0.16
C THR A 169 -4.27 19.41 1.20
N ARG A 170 -3.28 20.10 1.76
CA ARG A 170 -3.42 20.89 2.99
C ARG A 170 -2.83 22.27 2.78
N ASN A 171 -3.50 23.28 3.36
CA ASN A 171 -3.07 24.67 3.25
C ASN A 171 -2.61 25.17 4.62
N PHE A 172 -1.46 25.85 4.64
CA PHE A 172 -0.91 26.50 5.82
C PHE A 172 -0.68 27.97 5.51
N ASN A 173 -1.15 28.81 6.41
CA ASN A 173 -1.00 30.28 6.27
C ASN A 173 0.12 30.81 7.15
#